data_967a2c875a0e65557d7ad4db22ab7e1c
#
_entry.id   967a2c875a0e65557d7ad4db22ab7e1c
#
_cell.length_a   1.000
_cell.length_b   1.000
_cell.length_c   1.000
_cell.angle_alpha   90.00
_cell.angle_beta   90.00
_cell.angle_gamma   90.00
#
_symmetry.space_group_name_H-M   'P 1'
#
loop_
_entity.id
_entity.type
_entity.pdbx_description
1 polymer ?
#
loop_
_entity_poly.entity_id
_entity_poly.type
_entity_poly.pdbx_seq_one_letter_code
_entity_poly.pdbx_strand_id
1 'polypeptide(L)'
;MTASDLPALNASLNALSTVFITAGWLLVRRGHWRQHIACMIAAVLTSTAFLASYLTYHWLRGGQSTRFAGAGLIRPIYFTMLISHILLAFAILPLVIMTLLPALRRRWEKHTRLGRWTMPVWLYVSVTGVLVYFMLYQWFPSDSIR
;
A
#
# COMPACT_ATOMS: atom_id res chain seq x y z
N MET A 1 5.83 -7.96 -20.27
CA MET A 1 6.13 -7.76 -18.85
C MET A 1 6.78 -9.02 -18.31
N THR A 2 7.98 -8.89 -17.80
CA THR A 2 8.73 -9.99 -17.17
C THR A 2 8.57 -9.93 -15.66
N ALA A 3 8.91 -11.00 -14.95
CA ALA A 3 8.86 -11.02 -13.47
C ALA A 3 9.73 -9.92 -12.83
N SER A 4 10.77 -9.46 -13.53
CA SER A 4 11.63 -8.35 -13.10
C SER A 4 10.95 -6.97 -13.13
N ASP A 5 9.88 -6.80 -13.88
CA ASP A 5 9.17 -5.52 -14.00
C ASP A 5 8.12 -5.33 -12.87
N LEU A 6 7.69 -6.45 -12.26
CA LEU A 6 6.63 -6.44 -11.25
C LEU A 6 6.95 -5.65 -9.97
N PRO A 7 8.19 -5.64 -9.43
CA PRO A 7 8.50 -4.80 -8.28
C PRO A 7 8.33 -3.30 -8.54
N ALA A 8 8.74 -2.82 -9.72
CA ALA A 8 8.56 -1.42 -10.11
C ALA A 8 7.09 -1.07 -10.33
N LEU A 9 6.32 -1.98 -10.95
CA LEU A 9 4.87 -1.83 -11.07
C LEU A 9 4.19 -1.76 -9.69
N ASN A 10 4.57 -2.64 -8.76
CA ASN A 10 4.04 -2.66 -7.41
C ASN A 10 4.32 -1.34 -6.67
N ALA A 11 5.53 -0.79 -6.78
CA ALA A 11 5.86 0.50 -6.20
C ALA A 11 5.05 1.64 -6.82
N SER A 12 4.86 1.62 -8.15
CA SER A 12 4.05 2.63 -8.86
C SER A 12 2.58 2.59 -8.44
N LEU A 13 2.00 1.39 -8.27
CA LEU A 13 0.62 1.22 -7.80
C LEU A 13 0.44 1.71 -6.35
N ASN A 14 1.43 1.45 -5.47
CA ASN A 14 1.42 2.00 -4.12
C ASN A 14 1.56 3.53 -4.10
N ALA A 15 2.39 4.10 -4.96
CA ALA A 15 2.53 5.54 -5.10
C ALA A 15 1.21 6.19 -5.58
N LEU A 16 0.54 5.60 -6.58
CA LEU A 16 -0.77 6.05 -7.04
C LEU A 16 -1.83 5.94 -5.93
N SER A 17 -1.85 4.84 -5.18
CA SER A 17 -2.75 4.69 -4.03
C SER A 17 -2.50 5.79 -3.00
N THR A 18 -1.24 6.11 -2.69
CA THR A 18 -0.86 7.19 -1.78
C THR A 18 -1.44 8.54 -2.23
N VAL A 19 -1.33 8.85 -3.52
CA VAL A 19 -1.89 10.08 -4.10
C VAL A 19 -3.41 10.11 -3.97
N PHE A 20 -4.10 9.04 -4.35
CA PHE A 20 -5.57 8.99 -4.30
C PHE A 20 -6.11 9.02 -2.87
N ILE A 21 -5.50 8.30 -1.93
CA ILE A 21 -5.89 8.32 -0.51
C ILE A 21 -5.73 9.73 0.06
N THR A 22 -4.59 10.36 -0.17
CA THR A 22 -4.30 11.71 0.34
C THR A 22 -5.24 12.74 -0.28
N ALA A 23 -5.41 12.72 -1.61
CA ALA A 23 -6.31 13.62 -2.31
C ALA A 23 -7.76 13.45 -1.84
N GLY A 24 -8.23 12.20 -1.74
CA GLY A 24 -9.59 11.90 -1.29
C GLY A 24 -9.85 12.36 0.14
N TRP A 25 -8.87 12.21 1.03
CA TRP A 25 -8.96 12.71 2.40
C TRP A 25 -9.03 14.25 2.45
N LEU A 26 -8.18 14.93 1.70
CA LEU A 26 -8.19 16.40 1.64
C LEU A 26 -9.49 16.93 1.04
N LEU A 27 -10.00 16.27 0.01
CA LEU A 27 -11.25 16.66 -0.67
C LEU A 27 -12.47 16.53 0.24
N VAL A 28 -12.59 15.43 0.99
CA VAL A 28 -13.75 15.27 1.91
C VAL A 28 -13.69 16.28 3.05
N ARG A 29 -12.51 16.65 3.53
CA ARG A 29 -12.34 17.70 4.54
C ARG A 29 -12.75 19.10 4.05
N ARG A 30 -12.70 19.32 2.72
CA ARG A 30 -13.14 20.56 2.05
C ARG A 30 -14.60 20.49 1.59
N GLY A 31 -15.35 19.45 1.94
CA GLY A 31 -16.74 19.26 1.54
C GLY A 31 -16.96 18.70 0.14
N HIS A 32 -15.90 18.34 -0.59
CA HIS A 32 -15.96 17.79 -1.94
C HIS A 32 -16.17 16.26 -1.93
N TRP A 33 -17.29 15.82 -1.39
CA TRP A 33 -17.57 14.40 -1.16
C TRP A 33 -17.64 13.56 -2.44
N ARG A 34 -18.08 14.12 -3.58
CA ARG A 34 -18.12 13.40 -4.87
C ARG A 34 -16.72 13.05 -5.36
N GLN A 35 -15.80 14.00 -5.27
CA GLN A 35 -14.41 13.79 -5.65
C GLN A 35 -13.70 12.84 -4.67
N HIS A 36 -14.03 12.90 -3.37
CA HIS A 36 -13.60 11.91 -2.40
C HIS A 36 -14.00 10.49 -2.83
N ILE A 37 -15.25 10.27 -3.23
CA ILE A 37 -15.71 8.95 -3.70
C ILE A 37 -14.87 8.48 -4.90
N ALA A 38 -14.65 9.34 -5.90
CA ALA A 38 -13.84 9.01 -7.07
C ALA A 38 -12.40 8.63 -6.68
N CYS A 39 -11.77 9.40 -5.80
CA CYS A 39 -10.43 9.09 -5.29
C CYS A 39 -10.39 7.77 -4.51
N MET A 40 -11.39 7.49 -3.68
CA MET A 40 -11.45 6.25 -2.91
C MET A 40 -11.65 5.03 -3.81
N ILE A 41 -12.49 5.13 -4.85
CA ILE A 41 -12.63 4.06 -5.85
C ILE A 41 -11.30 3.82 -6.56
N ALA A 42 -10.62 4.88 -7.01
CA ALA A 42 -9.31 4.78 -7.65
C ALA A 42 -8.27 4.16 -6.70
N ALA A 43 -8.26 4.53 -5.42
CA ALA A 43 -7.38 3.95 -4.41
C ALA A 43 -7.65 2.45 -4.19
N VAL A 44 -8.91 2.02 -4.13
CA VAL A 44 -9.28 0.60 -4.02
C VAL A 44 -8.83 -0.16 -5.25
N LEU A 45 -9.05 0.37 -6.45
CA LEU A 45 -8.66 -0.29 -7.70
C LEU A 45 -7.13 -0.43 -7.81
N THR A 46 -6.37 0.62 -7.51
CA THR A 46 -4.90 0.56 -7.55
C THR A 46 -4.33 -0.37 -6.48
N SER A 47 -4.91 -0.38 -5.27
CA SER A 47 -4.49 -1.31 -4.20
C SER A 47 -4.84 -2.77 -4.52
N THR A 48 -5.97 -3.02 -5.18
CA THR A 48 -6.35 -4.37 -5.63
C THR A 48 -5.42 -4.85 -6.75
N ALA A 49 -5.10 -3.97 -7.71
CA ALA A 49 -4.14 -4.27 -8.76
C ALA A 49 -2.74 -4.53 -8.19
N PHE A 50 -2.32 -3.75 -7.17
CA PHE A 50 -1.10 -4.00 -6.42
C PHE A 50 -1.10 -5.39 -5.79
N LEU A 51 -2.16 -5.76 -5.07
CA LEU A 51 -2.24 -7.05 -4.39
C LEU A 51 -2.16 -8.21 -5.39
N ALA A 52 -2.88 -8.12 -6.51
CA ALA A 52 -2.84 -9.12 -7.57
C ALA A 52 -1.43 -9.26 -8.16
N SER A 53 -0.79 -8.13 -8.49
CA SER A 53 0.58 -8.09 -9.02
C SER A 53 1.60 -8.64 -8.01
N TYR A 54 1.46 -8.29 -6.73
CA TYR A 54 2.34 -8.74 -5.65
C TYR A 54 2.25 -10.26 -5.44
N LEU A 55 1.03 -10.82 -5.41
CA LEU A 55 0.82 -12.25 -5.27
C LEU A 55 1.35 -13.01 -6.50
N THR A 56 1.13 -12.49 -7.70
CA THR A 56 1.67 -13.05 -8.95
C THR A 56 3.20 -13.07 -8.92
N TYR A 57 3.84 -11.98 -8.49
CA TYR A 57 5.30 -11.91 -8.35
C TYR A 57 5.85 -12.97 -7.39
N HIS A 58 5.24 -13.13 -6.23
CA HIS A 58 5.68 -14.11 -5.24
C HIS A 58 5.44 -15.55 -5.71
N TRP A 59 4.33 -15.79 -6.40
CA TRP A 59 4.03 -17.10 -6.97
C TRP A 59 5.04 -17.48 -8.06
N LEU A 60 5.35 -16.58 -8.98
CA LEU A 60 6.33 -16.82 -10.06
C LEU A 60 7.75 -17.06 -9.51
N ARG A 61 8.09 -16.46 -8.37
CA ARG A 61 9.40 -16.65 -7.70
C ARG A 61 9.43 -17.84 -6.72
N GLY A 62 8.39 -18.64 -6.65
CA GLY A 62 8.32 -19.78 -5.72
C GLY A 62 8.43 -19.37 -4.25
N GLY A 63 7.94 -18.16 -3.89
CA GLY A 63 7.99 -17.63 -2.52
C GLY A 63 9.35 -17.09 -2.08
N GLN A 64 10.34 -17.04 -2.97
CA GLN A 64 11.66 -16.48 -2.63
C GLN A 64 11.58 -14.97 -2.42
N SER A 65 12.06 -14.50 -1.28
CA SER A 65 12.17 -13.07 -0.97
C SER A 65 13.52 -12.51 -1.41
N THR A 66 13.52 -11.25 -1.86
CA THR A 66 14.74 -10.51 -2.17
C THR A 66 15.47 -10.18 -0.86
N ARG A 67 16.76 -10.43 -0.79
CA ARG A 67 17.59 -10.16 0.38
C ARG A 67 17.94 -8.67 0.44
N PHE A 68 17.81 -8.08 1.63
CA PHE A 68 18.26 -6.71 1.90
C PHE A 68 19.76 -6.70 2.16
N ALA A 69 20.52 -5.90 1.39
CA ALA A 69 21.98 -5.82 1.48
C ALA A 69 22.51 -4.71 2.41
N GLY A 70 21.65 -3.85 2.94
CA GLY A 70 22.06 -2.77 3.86
C GLY A 70 22.66 -3.31 5.16
N ALA A 71 23.70 -2.61 5.66
CA ALA A 71 24.42 -2.95 6.89
C ALA A 71 24.33 -1.80 7.93
N GLY A 72 24.77 -2.08 9.17
CA GLY A 72 24.74 -1.08 10.24
C GLY A 72 23.32 -0.72 10.69
N LEU A 73 23.11 0.54 11.06
CA LEU A 73 21.82 1.03 11.60
C LEU A 73 20.65 0.98 10.60
N ILE A 74 20.92 1.00 9.30
CA ILE A 74 19.86 0.92 8.29
C ILE A 74 19.13 -0.42 8.30
N ARG A 75 19.83 -1.47 8.70
CA ARG A 75 19.26 -2.83 8.74
C ARG A 75 18.13 -2.99 9.75
N PRO A 76 18.27 -2.63 11.04
CA PRO A 76 17.14 -2.70 11.98
C PRO A 76 16.01 -1.73 11.60
N ILE A 77 16.31 -0.55 11.05
CA ILE A 77 15.29 0.39 10.56
C ILE A 77 14.45 -0.26 9.46
N TYR A 78 15.11 -0.86 8.46
CA TYR A 78 14.43 -1.56 7.37
C TYR A 78 13.54 -2.69 7.89
N PHE A 79 14.05 -3.58 8.75
CA PHE A 79 13.26 -4.71 9.25
C PHE A 79 12.11 -4.28 10.14
N THR A 80 12.26 -3.24 10.98
CA THR A 80 11.16 -2.68 11.76
C THR A 80 10.07 -2.14 10.86
N MET A 81 10.43 -1.38 9.84
CA MET A 81 9.48 -0.86 8.85
C MET A 81 8.82 -2.01 8.07
N LEU A 82 9.59 -3.00 7.61
CA LEU A 82 9.06 -4.13 6.85
C LEU A 82 8.06 -4.96 7.68
N ILE A 83 8.40 -5.28 8.93
CA ILE A 83 7.52 -6.07 9.81
C ILE A 83 6.21 -5.31 10.07
N SER A 84 6.29 -4.01 10.44
CA SER A 84 5.10 -3.19 10.66
C SER A 84 4.27 -3.04 9.37
N HIS A 85 4.93 -2.87 8.22
CA HIS A 85 4.27 -2.85 6.92
C HIS A 85 3.49 -4.14 6.65
N ILE A 86 4.10 -5.30 6.82
CA ILE A 86 3.45 -6.60 6.57
C ILE A 86 2.25 -6.81 7.50
N LEU A 87 2.40 -6.55 8.80
CA LEU A 87 1.31 -6.70 9.76
C LEU A 87 0.13 -5.78 9.41
N LEU A 88 0.40 -4.52 9.08
CA LEU A 88 -0.63 -3.55 8.70
C LEU A 88 -1.20 -3.82 7.31
N ALA A 89 -0.43 -4.40 6.39
CA ALA A 89 -0.91 -4.83 5.08
C ALA A 89 -1.96 -5.96 5.19
N PHE A 90 -1.80 -6.86 6.14
CA PHE A 90 -2.85 -7.84 6.46
C PHE A 90 -4.06 -7.18 7.14
N ALA A 91 -3.84 -6.23 8.05
CA ALA A 91 -4.92 -5.56 8.76
C ALA A 91 -5.74 -4.62 7.88
N ILE A 92 -5.12 -3.99 6.85
CA ILE A 92 -5.82 -3.02 6.01
C ILE A 92 -6.93 -3.65 5.16
N LEU A 93 -6.79 -4.90 4.75
CA LEU A 93 -7.80 -5.59 3.94
C LEU A 93 -9.17 -5.63 4.61
N PRO A 94 -9.33 -6.19 5.83
CA PRO A 94 -10.61 -6.14 6.53
C PRO A 94 -11.02 -4.70 6.90
N LEU A 95 -10.08 -3.81 7.24
CA LEU A 95 -10.40 -2.43 7.59
C LEU A 95 -11.04 -1.66 6.44
N VAL A 96 -10.52 -1.80 5.21
CA VAL A 96 -11.11 -1.18 4.02
C VAL A 96 -12.52 -1.71 3.77
N ILE A 97 -12.72 -3.04 3.84
CA ILE A 97 -14.03 -3.66 3.66
C ILE A 97 -15.01 -3.14 4.73
N MET A 98 -14.61 -3.15 6.00
CA MET A 98 -15.44 -2.68 7.12
C MET A 98 -15.78 -1.20 7.00
N THR A 99 -14.92 -0.39 6.38
CA THR A 99 -15.15 1.04 6.14
C THR A 99 -16.05 1.26 4.93
N LEU A 100 -15.89 0.47 3.87
CA LEU A 100 -16.65 0.59 2.63
C LEU A 100 -18.12 0.16 2.80
N LEU A 101 -18.38 -0.94 3.50
CA LEU A 101 -19.73 -1.48 3.69
C LEU A 101 -20.73 -0.46 4.30
N PRO A 102 -20.39 0.29 5.36
CA PRO A 102 -21.27 1.35 5.85
C PRO A 102 -21.51 2.46 4.83
N ALA A 103 -20.51 2.85 4.03
CA ALA A 103 -20.67 3.85 2.98
C ALA A 103 -21.70 3.39 1.93
N LEU A 104 -21.62 2.16 1.46
CA LEU A 104 -22.57 1.54 0.52
C LEU A 104 -23.99 1.47 1.11
N ARG A 105 -24.12 1.33 2.43
CA ARG A 105 -25.38 1.29 3.17
C ARG A 105 -25.85 2.67 3.65
N ARG A 106 -25.21 3.75 3.20
CA ARG A 106 -25.49 5.16 3.59
C ARG A 106 -25.41 5.41 5.10
N ARG A 107 -24.63 4.61 5.82
CA ARG A 107 -24.37 4.77 7.27
C ARG A 107 -23.13 5.63 7.49
N TRP A 108 -23.26 6.92 7.22
CA TRP A 108 -22.14 7.86 7.14
C TRP A 108 -21.38 8.02 8.45
N GLU A 109 -22.04 8.02 9.60
CA GLU A 109 -21.39 8.11 10.90
C GLU A 109 -20.43 6.92 11.14
N LYS A 110 -20.90 5.70 10.82
CA LYS A 110 -20.08 4.50 10.95
C LYS A 110 -18.92 4.50 9.97
N HIS A 111 -19.17 4.91 8.72
CA HIS A 111 -18.12 5.10 7.71
C HIS A 111 -17.05 6.07 8.19
N THR A 112 -17.43 7.25 8.66
CA THR A 112 -16.48 8.27 9.14
C THR A 112 -15.70 7.79 10.37
N ARG A 113 -16.35 7.10 11.29
CA ARG A 113 -15.68 6.54 12.49
C ARG A 113 -14.59 5.52 12.10
N LEU A 114 -14.91 4.58 11.22
CA LEU A 114 -13.96 3.57 10.74
C LEU A 114 -12.87 4.19 9.86
N GLY A 115 -13.24 5.13 9.00
CA GLY A 115 -12.31 5.82 8.10
C GLY A 115 -11.19 6.57 8.83
N ARG A 116 -11.45 7.07 10.04
CA ARG A 116 -10.42 7.72 10.87
C ARG A 116 -9.25 6.80 11.22
N TRP A 117 -9.49 5.50 11.34
CA TRP A 117 -8.47 4.48 11.59
C TRP A 117 -7.94 3.86 10.29
N THR A 118 -8.83 3.58 9.36
CA THR A 118 -8.49 2.94 8.09
C THR A 118 -7.57 3.82 7.25
N MET A 119 -7.84 5.12 7.18
CA MET A 119 -7.10 6.06 6.32
C MET A 119 -5.61 6.15 6.70
N PRO A 120 -5.19 6.40 7.95
CA PRO A 120 -3.77 6.47 8.30
C PRO A 120 -3.06 5.13 8.14
N VAL A 121 -3.72 4.02 8.42
CA VAL A 121 -3.15 2.67 8.21
C VAL A 121 -2.95 2.42 6.71
N TRP A 122 -3.94 2.73 5.88
CA TRP A 122 -3.84 2.56 4.43
C TRP A 122 -2.74 3.42 3.84
N LEU A 123 -2.67 4.69 4.24
CA LEU A 123 -1.63 5.60 3.81
C LEU A 123 -0.23 5.10 4.22
N TYR A 124 -0.08 4.64 5.47
CA TYR A 124 1.17 4.07 5.95
C TYR A 124 1.61 2.86 5.12
N VAL A 125 0.72 1.91 4.86
CA VAL A 125 1.01 0.72 4.07
C VAL A 125 1.41 1.10 2.64
N SER A 126 0.71 2.04 2.01
CA SER A 126 1.01 2.48 0.65
C SER A 126 2.36 3.19 0.55
N VAL A 127 2.68 4.10 1.48
CA VAL A 127 3.96 4.82 1.52
C VAL A 127 5.12 3.87 1.83
N THR A 128 4.98 3.03 2.84
CA THR A 128 6.04 2.09 3.21
C THR A 128 6.28 1.02 2.15
N GLY A 129 5.26 0.64 1.38
CA GLY A 129 5.42 -0.24 0.21
C GLY A 129 6.33 0.35 -0.86
N VAL A 130 6.22 1.66 -1.12
CA VAL A 130 7.15 2.38 -2.00
C VAL A 130 8.56 2.42 -1.40
N LEU A 131 8.68 2.72 -0.11
CA LEU A 131 9.99 2.76 0.57
C LEU A 131 10.69 1.40 0.58
N VAL A 132 9.96 0.31 0.81
CA VAL A 132 10.50 -1.06 0.73
C VAL A 132 11.09 -1.33 -0.65
N TYR A 133 10.40 -0.92 -1.72
CA TYR A 133 10.92 -1.05 -3.07
C TYR A 133 12.24 -0.29 -3.27
N PHE A 134 12.29 0.99 -2.88
CA PHE A 134 13.49 1.80 -3.03
C PHE A 134 14.66 1.23 -2.22
N MET A 135 14.41 0.78 -1.00
CA MET A 135 15.45 0.19 -0.15
C MET A 135 15.99 -1.14 -0.69
N LEU A 136 15.11 -1.99 -1.26
CA LEU A 136 15.53 -3.30 -1.77
C LEU A 136 16.18 -3.25 -3.15
N TYR A 137 15.68 -2.38 -4.04
CA TYR A 137 16.04 -2.44 -5.46
C TYR A 137 16.87 -1.26 -5.93
N GLN A 138 16.83 -0.12 -5.25
CA GLN A 138 17.52 1.10 -5.69
C GLN A 138 18.68 1.48 -4.76
N TRP A 139 18.45 1.51 -3.45
CA TRP A 139 19.44 2.04 -2.51
C TRP A 139 20.40 0.97 -1.98
N PHE A 140 19.92 -0.25 -1.74
CA PHE A 140 20.69 -1.35 -1.18
C PHE A 140 20.45 -2.66 -1.93
N PRO A 141 20.69 -2.69 -3.27
CA PRO A 141 20.45 -3.89 -4.05
C PRO A 141 21.42 -5.00 -3.64
N SER A 142 20.90 -6.23 -3.55
CA SER A 142 21.73 -7.41 -3.35
C SER A 142 22.36 -7.87 -4.68
N ASP A 143 23.53 -8.52 -4.62
CA ASP A 143 24.24 -9.01 -5.82
C ASP A 143 23.41 -10.02 -6.64
N SER A 144 22.35 -10.59 -6.06
CA SER A 144 21.41 -11.48 -6.77
C SER A 144 20.46 -10.78 -7.73
N ILE A 145 20.51 -9.43 -7.80
CA ILE A 145 19.65 -8.61 -8.68
C ILE A 145 20.46 -8.00 -9.82
N ARG A 146 21.78 -8.02 -9.74
CA ARG A 146 22.71 -7.67 -10.81
C ARG A 146 22.95 -8.88 -11.68
#